data_a97c5692460cf30650771ed42d719f7a
#
_entry.id   a97c5692460cf30650771ed42d719f7a
#
_cell.length_a   1.000
_cell.length_b   1.000
_cell.length_c   1.000
_cell.angle_alpha   90.00
_cell.angle_beta   90.00
_cell.angle_gamma   90.00
#
_symmetry.space_group_name_H-M   'P 1'
#
loop_
_entity.id
_entity.type
_entity.pdbx_description
1 polymer ?
#
loop_
_entity_poly.entity_id
_entity_poly.type
_entity_poly.pdbx_seq_one_letter_code
_entity_poly.pdbx_strand_id
1 'polypeptide(L)'
;MFNQALHLAVGLRFAAVAVLALGAGAVTADADYDLVINHGRVIDPESQLDAMRSLGIRQGKIVAISETPLRADRSIDASGLVVSPGFINLHSHSMAESGYRLELLDGVTTVLELEAGAFPIARHGRRLGEGPLTHFGASVGHAWIRMQVIDPEAIAEVARSGRIDMSGRAFTQPANQEEIDRIKMIMERELAGGGLGIGLLLDYMTRAVNDPERDMIFSMAARFGVPVFVHVRRGIDGDPAGLEEVLAVAERSGASLHICHLNASAMSGVDDWLDKIDAARARGVDVTTEMFPWTSGSAAISSDVFSRNWREIFAIDYGDVQWAETGEWLTEATFNTYRIERPDGQTMHHYIREDWNRRAISRPHVMVASDAMPLANYERKVVPNGAGTSTRVLGQYVREERLLTLSDAIARLSLLPAQRMEAFASAFRDKGRIQVGADADLVLFDAARVAARASYESPFLAPAGMEYVLVGGTVSVRDGALSDEAGAGIKLINSLGDD
;
A
#
# COMPACT_ATOMS: atom_id res chain seq x y z
N MET A 1 0.25 -9.43 -97.05
CA MET A 1 0.84 -10.72 -97.45
C MET A 1 0.44 -11.79 -96.43
N PHE A 2 -0.27 -12.76 -96.95
CA PHE A 2 -0.43 -14.15 -96.52
C PHE A 2 -0.67 -14.45 -95.01
N ASN A 3 -1.89 -14.85 -94.65
CA ASN A 3 -2.45 -16.23 -94.75
C ASN A 3 -1.88 -17.14 -93.63
N GLN A 4 -2.57 -17.82 -92.77
CA GLN A 4 -3.68 -18.75 -93.00
C GLN A 4 -4.31 -19.13 -91.64
N ALA A 5 -5.56 -19.44 -91.67
CA ALA A 5 -6.38 -20.06 -90.69
C ALA A 5 -5.98 -21.50 -90.43
N LEU A 6 -6.23 -22.03 -89.26
CA LEU A 6 -6.67 -23.44 -89.05
C LEU A 6 -7.59 -23.58 -87.86
N HIS A 7 -8.78 -24.05 -88.17
CA HIS A 7 -9.76 -24.55 -87.23
C HIS A 7 -9.28 -25.85 -86.57
N LEU A 8 -9.58 -26.02 -85.26
CA LEU A 8 -10.01 -27.32 -84.75
C LEU A 8 -10.89 -27.13 -83.53
N ALA A 9 -12.11 -27.61 -83.67
CA ALA A 9 -13.05 -27.85 -82.60
C ALA A 9 -12.56 -29.01 -81.73
N VAL A 10 -12.96 -29.02 -80.44
CA VAL A 10 -13.45 -30.22 -79.76
C VAL A 10 -13.66 -29.96 -78.26
N GLY A 11 -14.87 -30.20 -77.79
CA GLY A 11 -15.12 -30.88 -76.51
C GLY A 11 -15.38 -30.03 -75.27
N LEU A 12 -16.62 -29.55 -75.10
CA LEU A 12 -17.14 -29.26 -73.77
C LEU A 12 -17.14 -30.53 -72.93
N ARG A 13 -16.36 -30.52 -71.84
CA ARG A 13 -16.54 -31.42 -70.68
C ARG A 13 -16.93 -30.58 -69.52
N PHE A 14 -18.22 -30.68 -69.07
CA PHE A 14 -18.65 -30.18 -67.79
C PHE A 14 -17.98 -31.03 -66.69
N ALA A 15 -17.09 -30.41 -65.95
CA ALA A 15 -16.60 -30.93 -64.70
C ALA A 15 -17.46 -30.32 -63.58
N ALA A 16 -18.31 -31.12 -62.97
CA ALA A 16 -19.02 -30.73 -61.75
C ALA A 16 -18.02 -30.54 -60.62
N VAL A 17 -17.82 -29.28 -60.21
CA VAL A 17 -17.06 -28.97 -58.98
C VAL A 17 -17.99 -29.19 -57.79
N ALA A 18 -17.80 -30.30 -57.10
CA ALA A 18 -18.37 -30.52 -55.79
C ALA A 18 -17.72 -29.56 -54.81
N VAL A 19 -18.45 -28.51 -54.37
CA VAL A 19 -18.07 -27.65 -53.26
C VAL A 19 -18.27 -28.48 -52.00
N LEU A 20 -17.19 -29.07 -51.51
CA LEU A 20 -17.12 -29.57 -50.12
C LEU A 20 -17.15 -28.32 -49.23
N ALA A 21 -18.30 -28.04 -48.61
CA ALA A 21 -18.37 -27.15 -47.45
C ALA A 21 -17.62 -27.80 -46.29
N LEU A 22 -16.34 -27.48 -46.16
CA LEU A 22 -15.58 -27.71 -44.94
C LEU A 22 -16.24 -26.83 -43.88
N GLY A 23 -17.10 -27.42 -43.06
CA GLY A 23 -17.54 -26.84 -41.81
C GLY A 23 -16.29 -26.55 -40.98
N ALA A 24 -15.91 -25.26 -40.89
CA ALA A 24 -14.97 -24.82 -39.88
C ALA A 24 -15.64 -25.01 -38.52
N GLY A 25 -15.53 -26.20 -37.97
CA GLY A 25 -15.68 -26.42 -36.56
C GLY A 25 -14.57 -25.58 -35.91
N ALA A 26 -14.94 -24.49 -35.30
CA ALA A 26 -14.07 -23.79 -34.35
C ALA A 26 -13.71 -24.84 -33.30
N VAL A 27 -12.54 -25.44 -33.42
CA VAL A 27 -11.87 -26.13 -32.31
C VAL A 27 -11.48 -24.96 -31.40
N THR A 28 -12.38 -24.56 -30.49
CA THR A 28 -11.99 -23.86 -29.30
C THR A 28 -11.07 -24.83 -28.56
N ALA A 29 -9.76 -24.69 -28.70
CA ALA A 29 -8.85 -25.23 -27.72
C ALA A 29 -9.39 -24.81 -26.37
N ASP A 30 -9.82 -25.73 -25.54
CA ASP A 30 -10.09 -25.47 -24.13
C ASP A 30 -8.82 -24.84 -23.58
N ALA A 31 -8.82 -23.53 -23.40
CA ALA A 31 -7.74 -22.86 -22.74
C ALA A 31 -7.77 -23.41 -21.31
N ASP A 32 -6.72 -24.11 -20.93
CA ASP A 32 -6.55 -24.77 -19.64
C ASP A 32 -6.38 -23.68 -18.59
N TYR A 33 -7.47 -23.18 -18.01
CA TYR A 33 -7.48 -22.20 -16.93
C TYR A 33 -7.51 -22.91 -15.59
N ASP A 34 -6.71 -22.48 -14.64
CA ASP A 34 -6.76 -22.95 -13.25
C ASP A 34 -8.04 -22.49 -12.55
N LEU A 35 -8.52 -21.28 -12.92
CA LEU A 35 -9.72 -20.66 -12.38
C LEU A 35 -10.31 -19.69 -13.43
N VAL A 36 -11.62 -19.62 -13.49
CA VAL A 36 -12.32 -18.56 -14.24
C VAL A 36 -13.23 -17.75 -13.32
N ILE A 37 -13.32 -16.44 -13.56
CA ILE A 37 -14.25 -15.53 -12.91
C ILE A 37 -15.21 -15.03 -13.98
N ASN A 38 -16.49 -15.36 -13.87
CA ASN A 38 -17.49 -15.05 -14.89
C ASN A 38 -18.45 -13.98 -14.43
N HIS A 39 -19.02 -13.21 -15.37
CA HIS A 39 -20.12 -12.27 -15.19
C HIS A 39 -19.81 -11.11 -14.21
N GLY A 40 -18.55 -10.75 -14.02
CA GLY A 40 -18.15 -9.65 -13.14
C GLY A 40 -18.16 -8.29 -13.87
N ARG A 41 -18.49 -7.20 -13.14
CA ARG A 41 -18.18 -5.85 -13.59
C ARG A 41 -16.69 -5.60 -13.35
N VAL A 42 -15.88 -5.81 -14.38
CA VAL A 42 -14.43 -5.62 -14.32
C VAL A 42 -14.10 -4.14 -14.44
N ILE A 43 -13.35 -3.61 -13.47
CA ILE A 43 -12.85 -2.24 -13.47
C ILE A 43 -11.32 -2.27 -13.46
N ASP A 44 -10.70 -1.77 -14.51
CA ASP A 44 -9.26 -1.52 -14.59
C ASP A 44 -9.00 -0.03 -14.82
N PRO A 45 -8.51 0.70 -13.81
CA PRO A 45 -8.28 2.14 -13.94
C PRO A 45 -7.24 2.52 -15.00
N GLU A 46 -6.25 1.67 -15.29
CA GLU A 46 -5.18 1.98 -16.23
C GLU A 46 -5.68 1.96 -17.67
N SER A 47 -6.42 0.93 -18.08
CA SER A 47 -7.01 0.83 -19.42
C SER A 47 -8.36 1.54 -19.54
N GLN A 48 -8.88 2.09 -18.44
CA GLN A 48 -10.22 2.69 -18.35
C GLN A 48 -11.35 1.69 -18.65
N LEU A 49 -11.09 0.39 -18.43
CA LEU A 49 -12.11 -0.64 -18.57
C LEU A 49 -13.11 -0.55 -17.41
N ASP A 50 -14.40 -0.46 -17.73
CA ASP A 50 -15.51 -0.60 -16.79
C ASP A 50 -16.65 -1.30 -17.54
N ALA A 51 -16.64 -2.65 -17.53
CA ALA A 51 -17.58 -3.44 -18.31
C ALA A 51 -17.75 -4.84 -17.73
N MET A 52 -18.87 -5.49 -18.10
CA MET A 52 -19.09 -6.90 -17.81
C MET A 52 -18.08 -7.75 -18.59
N ARG A 53 -17.25 -8.51 -17.86
CA ARG A 53 -16.22 -9.39 -18.44
C ARG A 53 -16.11 -10.69 -17.65
N SER A 54 -15.45 -11.65 -18.28
CA SER A 54 -14.96 -12.89 -17.67
C SER A 54 -13.45 -12.93 -17.72
N LEU A 55 -12.82 -13.42 -16.67
CA LEU A 55 -11.37 -13.52 -16.55
C LEU A 55 -10.95 -15.00 -16.52
N GLY A 56 -9.93 -15.35 -17.29
CA GLY A 56 -9.25 -16.66 -17.23
C GLY A 56 -7.90 -16.50 -16.53
N ILE A 57 -7.67 -17.31 -15.50
CA ILE A 57 -6.48 -17.27 -14.66
C ILE A 57 -5.71 -18.58 -14.85
N ARG A 58 -4.39 -18.49 -15.04
CA ARG A 58 -3.47 -19.62 -15.11
C ARG A 58 -2.13 -19.24 -14.50
N GLN A 59 -1.62 -20.10 -13.60
CA GLN A 59 -0.33 -19.92 -12.91
C GLN A 59 -0.19 -18.53 -12.26
N GLY A 60 -1.25 -18.10 -11.60
CA GLY A 60 -1.27 -16.81 -10.89
C GLY A 60 -1.38 -15.57 -11.77
N LYS A 61 -1.53 -15.74 -13.10
CA LYS A 61 -1.64 -14.63 -14.06
C LYS A 61 -3.02 -14.58 -14.72
N ILE A 62 -3.46 -13.40 -15.08
CA ILE A 62 -4.61 -13.17 -15.94
C ILE A 62 -4.17 -13.48 -17.37
N VAL A 63 -4.71 -14.55 -17.97
CA VAL A 63 -4.34 -14.97 -19.34
C VAL A 63 -5.45 -14.72 -20.36
N ALA A 64 -6.66 -14.37 -19.92
CA ALA A 64 -7.77 -14.02 -20.80
C ALA A 64 -8.70 -13.01 -20.13
N ILE A 65 -9.21 -12.07 -20.95
CA ILE A 65 -10.32 -11.17 -20.62
C ILE A 65 -11.35 -11.31 -21.74
N SER A 66 -12.57 -11.79 -21.42
CA SER A 66 -13.58 -12.18 -22.41
C SER A 66 -14.92 -11.47 -22.18
N GLU A 67 -15.63 -11.19 -23.25
CA GLU A 67 -17.03 -10.72 -23.20
C GLU A 67 -18.03 -11.84 -22.94
N THR A 68 -17.59 -13.07 -23.17
CA THR A 68 -18.41 -14.28 -22.97
C THR A 68 -17.87 -15.12 -21.82
N PRO A 69 -18.70 -15.91 -21.16
CA PRO A 69 -18.25 -16.81 -20.09
C PRO A 69 -17.16 -17.79 -20.55
N LEU A 70 -16.17 -17.97 -19.71
CA LEU A 70 -15.09 -18.93 -19.88
C LEU A 70 -15.40 -20.23 -19.12
N ARG A 71 -14.67 -21.32 -19.43
CA ARG A 71 -14.88 -22.62 -18.81
C ARG A 71 -13.57 -23.12 -18.18
N ALA A 72 -13.65 -23.59 -16.95
CA ALA A 72 -12.62 -24.32 -16.23
C ALA A 72 -13.29 -25.22 -15.19
N ASP A 73 -12.54 -26.13 -14.58
CA ASP A 73 -13.03 -26.97 -13.47
C ASP A 73 -13.37 -26.13 -12.23
N ARG A 74 -12.63 -25.04 -12.01
CA ARG A 74 -12.87 -24.09 -10.93
C ARG A 74 -13.45 -22.78 -11.51
N SER A 75 -14.58 -22.34 -10.97
CA SER A 75 -15.21 -21.10 -11.42
C SER A 75 -15.80 -20.31 -10.26
N ILE A 76 -15.74 -18.99 -10.38
CA ILE A 76 -16.45 -18.02 -9.52
C ILE A 76 -17.50 -17.31 -10.39
N ASP A 77 -18.74 -17.32 -9.96
CA ASP A 77 -19.78 -16.48 -10.54
C ASP A 77 -19.77 -15.12 -9.82
N ALA A 78 -19.28 -14.09 -10.51
CA ALA A 78 -19.18 -12.74 -10.01
C ALA A 78 -20.42 -11.86 -10.40
N SER A 79 -21.56 -12.49 -10.68
CA SER A 79 -22.80 -11.78 -11.00
C SER A 79 -23.16 -10.80 -9.88
N GLY A 80 -23.30 -9.51 -10.22
CA GLY A 80 -23.59 -8.44 -9.26
C GLY A 80 -22.37 -7.89 -8.50
N LEU A 81 -21.18 -8.47 -8.69
CA LEU A 81 -19.97 -8.02 -8.05
C LEU A 81 -19.11 -7.15 -8.99
N VAL A 82 -18.37 -6.24 -8.39
CA VAL A 82 -17.25 -5.56 -9.01
C VAL A 82 -16.01 -6.47 -8.87
N VAL A 83 -15.25 -6.60 -9.95
CA VAL A 83 -13.94 -7.24 -9.98
C VAL A 83 -12.90 -6.15 -10.22
N SER A 84 -12.04 -5.92 -9.25
CA SER A 84 -10.97 -4.90 -9.31
C SER A 84 -9.60 -5.53 -9.10
N PRO A 85 -8.50 -4.81 -9.45
CA PRO A 85 -7.18 -5.20 -8.98
C PRO A 85 -7.14 -5.28 -7.46
N GLY A 86 -6.31 -6.17 -6.92
CA GLY A 86 -6.00 -6.25 -5.50
C GLY A 86 -5.41 -4.95 -4.97
N PHE A 87 -5.78 -4.56 -3.75
CA PHE A 87 -5.30 -3.33 -3.16
C PHE A 87 -3.87 -3.46 -2.67
N ILE A 88 -3.11 -2.38 -2.78
CA ILE A 88 -1.70 -2.28 -2.41
C ILE A 88 -1.56 -1.21 -1.33
N ASN A 89 -1.17 -1.62 -0.14
CA ASN A 89 -0.94 -0.74 0.99
C ASN A 89 0.56 -0.44 1.12
N LEU A 90 0.97 0.81 0.86
CA LEU A 90 2.37 1.24 0.94
C LEU A 90 2.82 1.49 2.38
N HIS A 91 1.88 1.65 3.32
CA HIS A 91 2.16 2.09 4.67
C HIS A 91 1.39 1.24 5.69
N SER A 92 2.05 0.22 6.19
CA SER A 92 1.52 -0.63 7.25
C SER A 92 2.65 -1.08 8.18
N HIS A 93 2.46 -0.86 9.47
CA HIS A 93 3.34 -1.37 10.51
C HIS A 93 2.96 -2.78 10.98
N SER A 94 2.05 -3.43 10.27
CA SER A 94 1.71 -4.82 10.51
C SER A 94 2.91 -5.73 10.24
N MET A 95 3.37 -6.48 11.25
CA MET A 95 4.54 -7.36 11.13
C MET A 95 4.22 -8.80 11.54
N ALA A 96 2.94 -9.13 11.73
CA ALA A 96 2.48 -10.43 12.14
C ALA A 96 1.22 -10.84 11.36
N GLU A 97 0.96 -12.14 11.27
CA GLU A 97 -0.16 -12.71 10.54
C GLU A 97 -1.51 -12.09 10.94
N SER A 98 -1.70 -11.76 12.23
CA SER A 98 -2.93 -11.13 12.72
C SER A 98 -3.26 -9.80 12.03
N GLY A 99 -2.26 -8.94 11.81
CA GLY A 99 -2.45 -7.70 11.07
C GLY A 99 -2.67 -7.93 9.58
N TYR A 100 -1.86 -8.79 8.96
CA TYR A 100 -2.01 -9.16 7.55
C TYR A 100 -3.38 -9.78 7.24
N ARG A 101 -3.93 -10.56 8.18
CA ARG A 101 -5.27 -11.12 8.06
C ARG A 101 -6.36 -10.04 8.00
N LEU A 102 -6.27 -9.01 8.83
CA LEU A 102 -7.23 -7.91 8.81
C LEU A 102 -7.17 -7.15 7.48
N GLU A 103 -5.97 -6.82 7.01
CA GLU A 103 -5.77 -6.12 5.75
C GLU A 103 -6.21 -6.97 4.55
N LEU A 104 -5.94 -8.28 4.55
CA LEU A 104 -6.43 -9.18 3.50
C LEU A 104 -7.96 -9.20 3.42
N LEU A 105 -8.65 -9.26 4.57
CA LEU A 105 -10.11 -9.19 4.64
C LEU A 105 -10.66 -7.84 4.13
N ASP A 106 -9.87 -6.76 4.21
CA ASP A 106 -10.18 -5.43 3.66
C ASP A 106 -9.79 -5.28 2.17
N GLY A 107 -9.38 -6.40 1.51
CA GLY A 107 -9.04 -6.44 0.08
C GLY A 107 -7.59 -6.16 -0.26
N VAL A 108 -6.70 -6.01 0.74
CA VAL A 108 -5.28 -5.74 0.51
C VAL A 108 -4.56 -7.04 0.15
N THR A 109 -4.02 -7.11 -1.05
CA THR A 109 -3.22 -8.26 -1.54
C THR A 109 -1.71 -8.05 -1.38
N THR A 110 -1.28 -6.81 -1.18
CA THR A 110 0.12 -6.42 -1.00
C THR A 110 0.25 -5.44 0.16
N VAL A 111 0.99 -5.83 1.19
CA VAL A 111 1.21 -5.04 2.42
C VAL A 111 2.69 -4.66 2.51
N LEU A 112 2.99 -3.38 2.57
CA LEU A 112 4.36 -2.87 2.60
C LEU A 112 4.61 -2.01 3.85
N GLU A 113 5.78 -2.22 4.45
CA GLU A 113 6.30 -1.41 5.55
C GLU A 113 7.35 -0.43 4.97
N LEU A 114 6.90 0.70 4.44
CA LEU A 114 7.81 1.61 3.75
C LEU A 114 8.23 2.82 4.57
N GLU A 115 7.44 3.27 5.55
CA GLU A 115 7.76 4.43 6.38
C GLU A 115 8.81 4.15 7.45
N ALA A 116 8.54 3.23 8.37
CA ALA A 116 9.51 2.85 9.40
C ALA A 116 10.57 1.87 8.85
N GLY A 117 10.21 1.14 7.82
CA GLY A 117 11.05 0.15 7.18
C GLY A 117 11.46 -1.00 8.10
N ALA A 118 12.38 -1.81 7.63
CA ALA A 118 12.91 -2.95 8.38
C ALA A 118 14.42 -2.98 8.44
N PHE A 119 14.96 -3.62 9.47
CA PHE A 119 16.38 -3.90 9.62
C PHE A 119 16.63 -5.15 10.49
N PRO A 120 17.43 -6.12 10.02
CA PRO A 120 17.89 -6.30 8.64
C PRO A 120 16.77 -6.72 7.68
N ILE A 121 16.81 -6.26 6.42
CA ILE A 121 15.82 -6.58 5.37
C ILE A 121 15.63 -8.08 5.17
N ALA A 122 16.71 -8.85 5.28
CA ALA A 122 16.67 -10.32 5.16
C ALA A 122 15.77 -10.99 6.23
N ARG A 123 15.50 -10.32 7.35
CA ARG A 123 14.64 -10.85 8.43
C ARG A 123 13.19 -10.42 8.33
N HIS A 124 12.87 -9.44 7.48
CA HIS A 124 11.49 -9.02 7.28
C HIS A 124 10.64 -10.18 6.74
N GLY A 125 9.49 -10.40 7.32
CA GLY A 125 8.58 -11.50 6.98
C GLY A 125 8.82 -12.82 7.72
N ARG A 126 9.89 -12.98 8.52
CA ARG A 126 10.15 -14.26 9.24
C ARG A 126 9.03 -14.68 10.20
N ARG A 127 8.21 -13.74 10.67
CA ARG A 127 7.07 -14.00 11.54
C ARG A 127 5.79 -14.35 10.79
N LEU A 128 5.79 -14.31 9.47
CA LEU A 128 4.64 -14.62 8.62
C LEU A 128 4.53 -16.12 8.30
N GLY A 129 5.53 -16.92 8.71
CA GLY A 129 5.53 -18.36 8.47
C GLY A 129 5.82 -18.75 7.01
N GLU A 130 5.53 -20.00 6.68
CA GLU A 130 5.53 -20.51 5.31
C GLU A 130 4.15 -20.25 4.71
N GLY A 131 4.06 -19.52 3.60
CA GLY A 131 2.79 -19.15 2.98
C GLY A 131 2.15 -17.89 3.59
N PRO A 132 2.78 -16.71 3.42
CA PRO A 132 2.19 -15.45 3.85
C PRO A 132 0.83 -15.19 3.21
N LEU A 133 -0.08 -14.57 3.97
CA LEU A 133 -1.46 -14.31 3.50
C LEU A 133 -1.51 -13.32 2.32
N THR A 134 -0.57 -12.36 2.28
CA THR A 134 -0.47 -11.33 1.25
C THR A 134 0.96 -11.26 0.74
N HIS A 135 1.19 -10.64 -0.40
CA HIS A 135 2.54 -10.18 -0.76
C HIS A 135 3.00 -9.16 0.27
N PHE A 136 4.31 -9.12 0.52
CA PHE A 136 4.88 -8.24 1.54
C PHE A 136 6.27 -7.75 1.16
N GLY A 137 6.67 -6.63 1.71
CA GLY A 137 8.01 -6.05 1.53
C GLY A 137 8.25 -4.90 2.47
N ALA A 138 9.49 -4.40 2.53
CA ALA A 138 9.82 -3.26 3.36
C ALA A 138 10.92 -2.39 2.73
N SER A 139 10.91 -1.12 3.06
CA SER A 139 12.04 -0.21 2.88
C SER A 139 13.16 -0.50 3.88
N VAL A 140 14.35 0.05 3.63
CA VAL A 140 15.44 0.06 4.60
C VAL A 140 15.12 1.06 5.70
N GLY A 141 14.93 0.58 6.92
CA GLY A 141 14.53 1.40 8.05
C GLY A 141 15.71 2.18 8.65
N HIS A 142 15.83 3.47 8.34
CA HIS A 142 16.89 4.34 8.84
C HIS A 142 16.92 4.40 10.38
N ALA A 143 15.79 4.55 11.05
CA ALA A 143 15.75 4.65 12.51
C ALA A 143 16.34 3.42 13.20
N TRP A 144 16.09 2.21 12.70
CA TRP A 144 16.63 0.96 13.22
C TRP A 144 18.17 0.87 13.05
N ILE A 145 18.67 1.31 11.89
CA ILE A 145 20.12 1.35 11.60
C ILE A 145 20.78 2.40 12.47
N ARG A 146 20.14 3.55 12.67
CA ARG A 146 20.61 4.60 13.54
C ARG A 146 20.75 4.12 15.00
N MET A 147 19.76 3.38 15.51
CA MET A 147 19.85 2.72 16.80
C MET A 147 21.01 1.73 16.85
N GLN A 148 21.20 0.90 15.83
CA GLN A 148 22.29 -0.08 15.77
C GLN A 148 23.68 0.57 15.82
N VAL A 149 23.84 1.77 15.25
CA VAL A 149 25.14 2.47 15.16
C VAL A 149 25.40 3.32 16.40
N ILE A 150 24.41 4.10 16.84
CA ILE A 150 24.56 5.11 17.89
C ILE A 150 24.30 4.53 19.28
N ASP A 151 23.35 3.58 19.39
CA ASP A 151 22.91 3.00 20.65
C ASP A 151 22.62 1.50 20.48
N PRO A 152 23.66 0.66 20.34
CA PRO A 152 23.49 -0.78 20.12
C PRO A 152 22.78 -1.51 21.25
N GLU A 153 22.81 -0.97 22.47
CA GLU A 153 22.10 -1.55 23.61
C GLU A 153 20.58 -1.35 23.47
N ALA A 154 20.15 -0.20 22.94
CA ALA A 154 18.74 0.07 22.67
C ALA A 154 18.15 -0.92 21.64
N ILE A 155 18.85 -1.21 20.54
CA ILE A 155 18.38 -2.20 19.55
C ILE A 155 18.34 -3.63 20.14
N ALA A 156 19.28 -3.97 21.01
CA ALA A 156 19.29 -5.25 21.71
C ALA A 156 18.09 -5.36 22.68
N GLU A 157 17.70 -4.27 23.33
CA GLU A 157 16.50 -4.23 24.19
C GLU A 157 15.22 -4.40 23.37
N VAL A 158 15.08 -3.73 22.21
CA VAL A 158 13.95 -3.96 21.31
C VAL A 158 13.85 -5.43 20.91
N ALA A 159 14.98 -6.08 20.63
CA ALA A 159 14.99 -7.50 20.26
C ALA A 159 14.54 -8.42 21.41
N ARG A 160 14.80 -8.04 22.67
CA ARG A 160 14.42 -8.83 23.87
C ARG A 160 12.98 -8.59 24.30
N SER A 161 12.54 -7.35 24.35
CA SER A 161 11.28 -6.93 25.00
C SER A 161 10.23 -6.41 24.03
N GLY A 162 10.62 -6.06 22.80
CA GLY A 162 9.78 -5.34 21.84
C GLY A 162 9.56 -3.85 22.16
N ARG A 163 10.25 -3.32 23.20
CA ARG A 163 10.09 -1.93 23.67
C ARG A 163 11.12 -1.03 23.04
N ILE A 164 10.71 0.16 22.65
CA ILE A 164 11.57 1.23 22.13
C ILE A 164 11.68 2.32 23.19
N ASP A 165 12.87 2.54 23.74
CA ASP A 165 13.14 3.70 24.59
C ASP A 165 13.59 4.89 23.70
N MET A 166 12.66 5.81 23.44
CA MET A 166 12.93 6.99 22.62
C MET A 166 13.72 8.09 23.35
N SER A 167 14.09 7.90 24.61
CA SER A 167 15.00 8.82 25.35
C SER A 167 16.47 8.57 25.04
N GLY A 168 16.80 7.44 24.40
CA GLY A 168 18.16 7.04 24.06
C GLY A 168 18.87 8.00 23.09
N ARG A 169 20.20 7.87 23.01
CA ARG A 169 21.06 8.71 22.16
C ARG A 169 20.67 8.69 20.68
N ALA A 170 20.21 7.55 20.18
CA ALA A 170 19.79 7.40 18.80
C ALA A 170 18.62 8.32 18.41
N PHE A 171 17.82 8.76 19.37
CA PHE A 171 16.66 9.62 19.13
C PHE A 171 16.90 11.08 19.48
N THR A 172 17.81 11.34 20.42
CA THR A 172 17.97 12.66 21.07
C THR A 172 19.24 13.41 20.69
N GLN A 173 20.24 12.74 20.08
CA GLN A 173 21.52 13.35 19.74
C GLN A 173 21.81 13.29 18.23
N PRO A 174 22.33 14.37 17.62
CA PRO A 174 22.79 14.35 16.24
C PRO A 174 23.92 13.32 16.05
N ALA A 175 23.92 12.63 14.91
CA ALA A 175 25.03 11.76 14.53
C ALA A 175 26.25 12.59 14.15
N ASN A 176 27.44 12.12 14.56
CA ASN A 176 28.71 12.66 14.06
C ASN A 176 29.06 12.04 12.70
N GLN A 177 30.15 12.52 12.06
CA GLN A 177 30.52 12.07 10.71
C GLN A 177 30.83 10.58 10.65
N GLU A 178 31.51 10.01 11.65
CA GLU A 178 31.82 8.58 11.68
C GLU A 178 30.56 7.72 11.81
N GLU A 179 29.62 8.15 12.64
CA GLU A 179 28.31 7.51 12.78
C GLU A 179 27.51 7.58 11.47
N ILE A 180 27.50 8.74 10.79
CA ILE A 180 26.85 8.93 9.48
C ILE A 180 27.46 7.99 8.43
N ASP A 181 28.80 7.87 8.37
CA ASP A 181 29.49 6.99 7.43
C ASP A 181 29.15 5.51 7.68
N ARG A 182 29.03 5.12 8.95
CA ARG A 182 28.61 3.76 9.34
C ARG A 182 27.15 3.48 9.00
N ILE A 183 26.24 4.43 9.25
CA ILE A 183 24.83 4.35 8.87
C ILE A 183 24.73 4.17 7.35
N LYS A 184 25.43 5.01 6.58
CA LYS A 184 25.49 4.94 5.12
C LYS A 184 25.89 3.55 4.62
N MET A 185 27.00 3.02 5.13
CA MET A 185 27.52 1.70 4.71
C MET A 185 26.51 0.57 4.97
N ILE A 186 25.80 0.62 6.10
CA ILE A 186 24.79 -0.38 6.44
C ILE A 186 23.57 -0.23 5.52
N MET A 187 23.10 1.00 5.30
CA MET A 187 21.94 1.25 4.42
C MET A 187 22.21 0.80 2.98
N GLU A 188 23.39 1.06 2.44
CA GLU A 188 23.81 0.60 1.09
C GLU A 188 23.74 -0.93 0.98
N ARG A 189 24.22 -1.64 2.02
CA ARG A 189 24.13 -3.11 2.07
C ARG A 189 22.69 -3.61 2.11
N GLU A 190 21.84 -2.97 2.91
CA GLU A 190 20.42 -3.37 3.03
C GLU A 190 19.61 -3.06 1.77
N LEU A 191 19.92 -1.96 1.05
CA LEU A 191 19.36 -1.68 -0.28
C LEU A 191 19.77 -2.75 -1.29
N ALA A 192 21.06 -3.11 -1.34
CA ALA A 192 21.54 -4.21 -2.18
C ALA A 192 20.94 -5.57 -1.76
N GLY A 193 20.48 -5.70 -0.52
CA GLY A 193 19.79 -6.87 0.02
C GLY A 193 18.29 -6.93 -0.30
N GLY A 194 17.76 -6.00 -1.12
CA GLY A 194 16.38 -6.03 -1.60
C GLY A 194 15.40 -5.05 -0.93
N GLY A 195 15.89 -4.08 -0.17
CA GLY A 195 15.04 -3.05 0.46
C GLY A 195 14.32 -2.19 -0.57
N LEU A 196 13.00 -2.03 -0.43
CA LEU A 196 12.10 -1.33 -1.37
C LEU A 196 12.16 0.20 -1.30
N GLY A 197 13.31 0.76 -0.97
CA GLY A 197 13.52 2.19 -0.77
C GLY A 197 14.06 2.47 0.62
N ILE A 198 13.96 3.71 1.08
CA ILE A 198 14.45 4.15 2.40
C ILE A 198 13.28 4.70 3.21
N GLY A 199 13.04 4.14 4.40
CA GLY A 199 12.08 4.66 5.37
C GLY A 199 12.74 5.65 6.32
N LEU A 200 12.16 6.84 6.47
CA LEU A 200 12.73 7.97 7.20
C LEU A 200 11.71 8.66 8.10
N LEU A 201 11.87 8.51 9.40
CA LEU A 201 11.00 9.06 10.43
C LEU A 201 11.61 10.34 11.02
N LEU A 202 11.39 11.51 10.42
CA LEU A 202 12.03 12.76 10.85
C LEU A 202 11.34 13.43 12.05
N ASP A 203 10.14 13.04 12.42
CA ASP A 203 9.42 13.64 13.54
C ASP A 203 9.85 13.04 14.89
N TYR A 204 8.93 12.48 15.62
CA TYR A 204 9.11 12.04 17.01
C TYR A 204 10.15 10.91 17.20
N MET A 205 10.45 10.13 16.17
CA MET A 205 11.41 9.04 16.30
C MET A 205 12.87 9.46 16.07
N THR A 206 13.13 10.33 15.10
CA THR A 206 14.52 10.74 14.80
C THR A 206 14.68 12.26 14.63
N ARG A 207 14.08 13.04 15.52
CA ARG A 207 14.19 14.51 15.51
C ARG A 207 15.62 15.04 15.50
N ALA A 208 16.55 14.29 16.05
CA ALA A 208 17.97 14.63 16.10
C ALA A 208 18.72 14.42 14.79
N VAL A 209 18.08 13.90 13.73
CA VAL A 209 18.69 13.83 12.40
C VAL A 209 19.03 15.24 11.93
N ASN A 210 20.34 15.46 11.68
CA ASN A 210 20.86 16.73 11.21
C ASN A 210 20.94 16.79 9.68
N ASP A 211 21.25 17.95 9.13
CA ASP A 211 21.35 18.17 7.69
C ASP A 211 22.35 17.21 6.99
N PRO A 212 23.58 16.98 7.50
CA PRO A 212 24.51 16.04 6.86
C PRO A 212 23.96 14.62 6.77
N GLU A 213 23.30 14.12 7.82
CA GLU A 213 22.70 12.78 7.85
C GLU A 213 21.52 12.69 6.87
N ARG A 214 20.62 13.67 6.88
CA ARG A 214 19.49 13.77 5.95
C ARG A 214 19.96 13.85 4.50
N ASP A 215 20.90 14.75 4.18
CA ASP A 215 21.40 14.96 2.82
C ASP A 215 22.14 13.71 2.30
N MET A 216 22.83 12.95 3.18
CA MET A 216 23.42 11.64 2.86
C MET A 216 22.33 10.65 2.42
N ILE A 217 21.19 10.56 3.15
CA ILE A 217 20.08 9.65 2.84
C ILE A 217 19.49 9.97 1.47
N PHE A 218 19.16 11.22 1.20
CA PHE A 218 18.59 11.63 -0.08
C PHE A 218 19.57 11.45 -1.26
N SER A 219 20.86 11.76 -1.06
CA SER A 219 21.88 11.51 -2.08
C SER A 219 22.05 10.02 -2.38
N MET A 220 21.93 9.16 -1.37
CA MET A 220 21.94 7.71 -1.52
C MET A 220 20.72 7.24 -2.31
N ALA A 221 19.52 7.69 -1.95
CA ALA A 221 18.28 7.36 -2.64
C ALA A 221 18.37 7.71 -4.13
N ALA A 222 18.83 8.92 -4.46
CA ALA A 222 19.03 9.35 -5.85
C ALA A 222 20.04 8.45 -6.59
N ARG A 223 21.16 8.08 -5.94
CA ARG A 223 22.19 7.23 -6.55
C ARG A 223 21.69 5.81 -6.84
N PHE A 224 20.86 5.25 -5.97
CA PHE A 224 20.29 3.91 -6.14
C PHE A 224 18.98 3.91 -6.95
N GLY A 225 18.45 5.08 -7.29
CA GLY A 225 17.16 5.21 -8.02
C GLY A 225 15.97 4.69 -7.21
N VAL A 226 16.01 4.78 -5.88
CA VAL A 226 14.94 4.32 -4.98
C VAL A 226 14.29 5.50 -4.26
N PRO A 227 13.01 5.40 -3.84
CA PRO A 227 12.34 6.49 -3.13
C PRO A 227 12.73 6.56 -1.66
N VAL A 228 12.56 7.77 -1.09
CA VAL A 228 12.53 8.00 0.36
C VAL A 228 11.08 8.15 0.78
N PHE A 229 10.61 7.30 1.69
CA PHE A 229 9.29 7.36 2.32
C PHE A 229 9.43 8.11 3.64
N VAL A 230 8.76 9.25 3.79
CA VAL A 230 9.08 10.18 4.87
C VAL A 230 7.88 10.49 5.75
N HIS A 231 8.06 10.23 7.06
CA HIS A 231 7.30 10.90 8.10
C HIS A 231 7.96 12.27 8.34
N VAL A 232 7.35 13.32 7.83
CA VAL A 232 7.92 14.67 7.90
C VAL A 232 7.87 15.23 9.31
N ARG A 233 8.74 16.20 9.63
CA ARG A 233 8.66 16.96 10.88
C ARG A 233 7.33 17.72 10.95
N ARG A 234 6.64 17.62 12.08
CA ARG A 234 5.40 18.36 12.31
C ARG A 234 5.68 19.65 13.06
N GLY A 235 5.15 20.74 12.54
CA GLY A 235 5.00 22.02 13.23
C GLY A 235 3.63 22.15 13.88
N ILE A 236 3.29 23.36 14.30
CA ILE A 236 1.98 23.69 14.88
C ILE A 236 0.96 23.70 13.75
N ASP A 237 -0.15 23.00 13.95
CA ASP A 237 -1.37 22.97 13.14
C ASP A 237 -1.22 23.44 11.67
N GLY A 238 -0.65 22.58 10.84
CA GLY A 238 -0.52 22.83 9.41
C GLY A 238 0.74 23.57 8.95
N ASP A 239 1.68 23.87 9.85
CA ASP A 239 2.97 24.47 9.49
C ASP A 239 3.68 23.63 8.42
N PRO A 240 3.95 24.17 7.22
CA PRO A 240 4.54 23.42 6.11
C PRO A 240 6.07 23.29 6.19
N ALA A 241 6.75 23.81 7.21
CA ALA A 241 8.21 23.85 7.27
C ALA A 241 8.86 22.46 7.10
N GLY A 242 8.29 21.41 7.70
CA GLY A 242 8.78 20.05 7.54
C GLY A 242 8.58 19.47 6.14
N LEU A 243 7.50 19.83 5.46
CA LEU A 243 7.29 19.48 4.06
C LEU A 243 8.30 20.22 3.17
N GLU A 244 8.45 21.53 3.36
CA GLU A 244 9.37 22.36 2.58
C GLU A 244 10.83 21.88 2.75
N GLU A 245 11.22 21.46 3.94
CA GLU A 245 12.51 20.84 4.22
C GLU A 245 12.80 19.68 3.28
N VAL A 246 11.90 18.69 3.21
CA VAL A 246 12.13 17.46 2.42
C VAL A 246 11.95 17.68 0.92
N LEU A 247 11.03 18.57 0.50
CA LEU A 247 10.90 18.96 -0.91
C LEU A 247 12.17 19.63 -1.44
N ALA A 248 12.76 20.55 -0.65
CA ALA A 248 13.99 21.23 -1.04
C ALA A 248 15.19 20.25 -1.14
N VAL A 249 15.28 19.25 -0.26
CA VAL A 249 16.34 18.23 -0.34
C VAL A 249 16.11 17.30 -1.52
N ALA A 250 14.88 16.85 -1.78
CA ALA A 250 14.55 16.02 -2.94
C ALA A 250 14.86 16.76 -4.26
N GLU A 251 14.50 18.05 -4.37
CA GLU A 251 14.79 18.88 -5.54
C GLU A 251 16.30 19.02 -5.81
N ARG A 252 17.11 19.24 -4.75
CA ARG A 252 18.58 19.36 -4.87
C ARG A 252 19.29 18.05 -5.20
N SER A 253 18.82 16.95 -4.62
CA SER A 253 19.44 15.62 -4.77
C SER A 253 18.97 14.86 -6.00
N GLY A 254 17.79 15.17 -6.53
CA GLY A 254 17.09 14.38 -7.55
C GLY A 254 16.50 13.07 -7.01
N ALA A 255 16.35 12.93 -5.70
CA ALA A 255 15.76 11.74 -5.10
C ALA A 255 14.25 11.72 -5.29
N SER A 256 13.72 10.53 -5.56
CA SER A 256 12.29 10.26 -5.51
C SER A 256 11.79 10.35 -4.06
N LEU A 257 10.66 11.02 -3.83
CA LEU A 257 10.10 11.30 -2.52
C LEU A 257 8.65 10.80 -2.39
N HIS A 258 8.32 10.19 -1.27
CA HIS A 258 6.95 9.87 -0.90
C HIS A 258 6.64 10.44 0.49
N ILE A 259 5.63 11.32 0.57
CA ILE A 259 5.17 11.91 1.82
C ILE A 259 4.10 11.00 2.42
N CYS A 260 4.39 10.44 3.59
CA CYS A 260 3.48 9.54 4.31
C CYS A 260 2.34 10.35 4.98
N HIS A 261 1.15 9.73 5.09
CA HIS A 261 -0.03 10.21 5.84
C HIS A 261 -0.19 11.75 5.86
N LEU A 262 -0.23 12.36 4.65
CA LEU A 262 -0.26 13.82 4.48
C LEU A 262 -1.34 14.51 5.35
N ASN A 263 -2.55 13.96 5.40
CA ASN A 263 -3.67 14.51 6.18
C ASN A 263 -3.37 14.62 7.67
N ALA A 264 -2.64 13.64 8.22
CA ALA A 264 -2.22 13.60 9.62
C ALA A 264 -1.06 14.56 9.92
N SER A 265 -0.23 14.87 8.93
CA SER A 265 0.92 15.77 9.08
C SER A 265 0.57 17.22 8.78
N ALA A 266 -0.22 17.46 7.74
CA ALA A 266 -0.64 18.79 7.31
C ALA A 266 -1.78 19.38 8.16
N MET A 267 -2.59 18.52 8.80
CA MET A 267 -3.72 18.96 9.65
C MET A 267 -4.62 20.00 8.95
N SER A 268 -4.80 21.21 9.49
CA SER A 268 -5.60 22.25 8.85
C SER A 268 -5.00 22.77 7.53
N GLY A 269 -3.70 22.59 7.32
CA GLY A 269 -2.94 23.01 6.14
C GLY A 269 -3.00 22.07 4.94
N VAL A 270 -3.91 21.08 4.89
CA VAL A 270 -3.99 20.05 3.81
C VAL A 270 -3.91 20.65 2.42
N ASP A 271 -4.67 21.71 2.13
CA ASP A 271 -4.69 22.32 0.80
C ASP A 271 -3.37 23.01 0.46
N ASP A 272 -2.78 23.76 1.39
CA ASP A 272 -1.47 24.41 1.18
C ASP A 272 -0.36 23.38 0.95
N TRP A 273 -0.35 22.27 1.70
CA TRP A 273 0.62 21.21 1.52
C TRP A 273 0.48 20.54 0.15
N LEU A 274 -0.75 20.25 -0.29
CA LEU A 274 -1.00 19.65 -1.61
C LEU A 274 -0.62 20.61 -2.73
N ASP A 275 -0.91 21.92 -2.61
CA ASP A 275 -0.49 22.93 -3.57
C ASP A 275 1.04 23.04 -3.67
N LYS A 276 1.78 22.92 -2.54
CA LYS A 276 3.25 22.88 -2.53
C LYS A 276 3.80 21.62 -3.20
N ILE A 277 3.17 20.46 -2.99
CA ILE A 277 3.53 19.21 -3.66
C ILE A 277 3.30 19.34 -5.16
N ASP A 278 2.15 19.86 -5.60
CA ASP A 278 1.85 20.05 -7.01
C ASP A 278 2.82 21.06 -7.66
N ALA A 279 3.18 22.14 -6.96
CA ALA A 279 4.19 23.08 -7.40
C ALA A 279 5.59 22.43 -7.52
N ALA A 280 5.97 21.55 -6.61
CA ALA A 280 7.24 20.79 -6.70
C ALA A 280 7.24 19.84 -7.89
N ARG A 281 6.14 19.12 -8.14
CA ARG A 281 5.96 18.27 -9.34
C ARG A 281 6.09 19.08 -10.63
N ALA A 282 5.49 20.26 -10.67
CA ALA A 282 5.58 21.15 -11.83
C ALA A 282 7.02 21.62 -12.12
N ARG A 283 7.90 21.62 -11.09
CA ARG A 283 9.34 21.89 -11.24
C ARG A 283 10.16 20.64 -11.60
N GLY A 284 9.54 19.47 -11.66
CA GLY A 284 10.18 18.21 -12.02
C GLY A 284 10.64 17.36 -10.82
N VAL A 285 10.22 17.69 -9.60
CA VAL A 285 10.48 16.85 -8.42
C VAL A 285 9.57 15.60 -8.50
N ASP A 286 10.17 14.41 -8.45
CA ASP A 286 9.41 13.17 -8.33
C ASP A 286 8.91 13.01 -6.89
N VAL A 287 7.71 13.52 -6.64
CA VAL A 287 7.06 13.46 -5.33
C VAL A 287 5.65 12.90 -5.42
N THR A 288 5.33 11.99 -4.51
CA THR A 288 4.00 11.41 -4.32
C THR A 288 3.60 11.52 -2.85
N THR A 289 2.32 11.28 -2.57
CA THR A 289 1.80 11.31 -1.20
C THR A 289 0.60 10.39 -1.04
N GLU A 290 0.32 10.06 0.21
CA GLU A 290 -0.81 9.25 0.63
C GLU A 290 -1.54 9.87 1.82
N MET A 291 -2.72 9.35 2.09
CA MET A 291 -3.51 9.65 3.28
C MET A 291 -4.15 8.38 3.83
N PHE A 292 -4.57 8.38 5.09
CA PHE A 292 -5.44 7.36 5.65
C PHE A 292 -6.79 7.95 6.08
N PRO A 293 -7.91 7.23 5.88
CA PRO A 293 -9.26 7.80 6.04
C PRO A 293 -9.80 7.70 7.49
N TRP A 294 -8.95 7.89 8.49
CA TRP A 294 -9.32 7.83 9.90
C TRP A 294 -9.00 9.14 10.62
N THR A 295 -9.53 9.30 11.83
CA THR A 295 -9.52 10.60 12.53
C THR A 295 -8.60 10.63 13.75
N SER A 296 -7.81 9.59 13.99
CA SER A 296 -6.83 9.58 15.08
C SER A 296 -5.46 9.11 14.63
N GLY A 297 -4.43 9.67 15.26
CA GLY A 297 -3.10 9.06 15.31
C GLY A 297 -3.01 8.06 16.47
N SER A 298 -1.96 7.24 16.49
CA SER A 298 -1.67 6.33 17.58
C SER A 298 -0.19 6.44 17.98
N ALA A 299 0.07 6.42 19.29
CA ALA A 299 1.42 6.43 19.84
C ALA A 299 1.44 5.85 21.24
N ALA A 300 2.60 5.35 21.69
CA ALA A 300 2.80 5.04 23.10
C ALA A 300 2.71 6.33 23.92
N ILE A 301 2.08 6.26 25.10
CA ILE A 301 1.86 7.45 25.96
C ILE A 301 3.18 8.10 26.43
N SER A 302 4.27 7.34 26.49
CA SER A 302 5.61 7.85 26.82
C SER A 302 6.38 8.40 25.63
N SER A 303 5.87 8.24 24.40
CA SER A 303 6.58 8.69 23.18
C SER A 303 6.87 10.19 23.16
N ASP A 304 7.82 10.62 22.35
CA ASP A 304 8.17 12.04 22.17
C ASP A 304 6.99 12.87 21.61
N VAL A 305 6.02 12.22 20.98
CA VAL A 305 4.75 12.87 20.60
C VAL A 305 4.16 13.68 21.77
N PHE A 306 4.13 13.08 22.97
CA PHE A 306 3.57 13.69 24.17
C PHE A 306 4.61 14.37 25.09
N SER A 307 5.89 14.37 24.73
CA SER A 307 6.96 15.04 25.50
C SER A 307 7.16 16.49 25.10
N ARG A 308 6.62 16.91 23.98
CA ARG A 308 6.65 18.29 23.47
C ARG A 308 5.30 18.98 23.67
N ASN A 309 5.14 20.18 23.14
CA ASN A 309 3.87 20.93 23.25
C ASN A 309 2.77 20.36 22.34
N TRP A 310 2.42 19.07 22.55
CA TRP A 310 1.50 18.31 21.70
C TRP A 310 0.09 18.91 21.64
N ARG A 311 -0.38 19.55 22.73
CA ARG A 311 -1.70 20.18 22.74
C ARG A 311 -1.80 21.33 21.75
N GLU A 312 -0.74 22.12 21.62
CA GLU A 312 -0.66 23.19 20.64
C GLU A 312 -0.42 22.65 19.22
N ILE A 313 0.48 21.65 19.08
CA ILE A 313 0.79 21.04 17.79
C ILE A 313 -0.47 20.44 17.15
N PHE A 314 -1.25 19.69 17.91
CA PHE A 314 -2.43 18.99 17.40
C PHE A 314 -3.75 19.74 17.63
N ALA A 315 -3.72 20.88 18.32
CA ALA A 315 -4.91 21.66 18.71
C ALA A 315 -5.96 20.83 19.47
N ILE A 316 -5.52 19.94 20.38
CA ILE A 316 -6.36 19.05 21.22
C ILE A 316 -5.96 19.14 22.69
N ASP A 317 -6.74 18.52 23.57
CA ASP A 317 -6.43 18.43 25.00
C ASP A 317 -6.52 16.96 25.48
N TYR A 318 -6.30 16.72 26.76
CA TYR A 318 -6.33 15.39 27.38
C TYR A 318 -7.62 14.63 27.08
N GLY A 319 -8.77 15.31 27.05
CA GLY A 319 -10.08 14.73 26.73
C GLY A 319 -10.23 14.20 25.30
N ASP A 320 -9.30 14.52 24.41
CA ASP A 320 -9.25 14.05 23.03
C ASP A 320 -8.31 12.83 22.87
N VAL A 321 -7.70 12.37 23.97
CA VAL A 321 -6.82 11.20 24.00
C VAL A 321 -7.54 10.03 24.64
N GLN A 322 -7.59 8.91 23.91
CA GLN A 322 -8.25 7.69 24.35
C GLN A 322 -7.20 6.62 24.68
N TRP A 323 -7.37 5.95 25.81
CA TRP A 323 -6.54 4.79 26.16
C TRP A 323 -6.96 3.58 25.33
N ALA A 324 -6.08 3.07 24.49
CA ALA A 324 -6.43 2.05 23.50
C ALA A 324 -6.95 0.75 24.12
N GLU A 325 -6.39 0.34 25.27
CA GLU A 325 -6.73 -0.94 25.91
C GLU A 325 -8.19 -0.99 26.38
N THR A 326 -8.68 0.09 26.98
CA THR A 326 -10.03 0.13 27.58
C THR A 326 -11.04 0.93 26.79
N GLY A 327 -10.56 1.87 25.94
CA GLY A 327 -11.38 2.88 25.27
C GLY A 327 -11.72 4.07 26.18
N GLU A 328 -11.07 4.22 27.34
CA GLU A 328 -11.25 5.34 28.27
C GLU A 328 -10.73 6.64 27.64
N TRP A 329 -11.53 7.69 27.69
CA TRP A 329 -11.10 9.06 27.40
C TRP A 329 -10.35 9.63 28.61
N LEU A 330 -9.13 10.14 28.35
CA LEU A 330 -8.24 10.51 29.45
C LEU A 330 -8.56 11.90 30.00
N THR A 331 -8.25 12.08 31.27
CA THR A 331 -8.12 13.37 31.94
C THR A 331 -6.63 13.67 32.11
N GLU A 332 -6.27 14.90 32.48
CA GLU A 332 -4.89 15.24 32.83
C GLU A 332 -4.32 14.31 33.91
N ALA A 333 -5.14 13.97 34.91
CA ALA A 333 -4.72 13.10 36.01
C ALA A 333 -4.45 11.66 35.54
N THR A 334 -5.37 11.06 34.79
CA THR A 334 -5.19 9.69 34.27
C THR A 334 -4.09 9.62 33.21
N PHE A 335 -3.95 10.62 32.36
CA PHE A 335 -2.86 10.73 31.39
C PHE A 335 -1.49 10.71 32.09
N ASN A 336 -1.29 11.57 33.09
CA ASN A 336 -0.02 11.64 33.84
C ASN A 336 0.25 10.37 34.64
N THR A 337 -0.77 9.74 35.22
CA THR A 337 -0.66 8.46 35.91
C THR A 337 -0.20 7.34 34.95
N TYR A 338 -0.86 7.20 33.80
CA TYR A 338 -0.51 6.16 32.82
C TYR A 338 0.86 6.36 32.18
N ARG A 339 1.30 7.61 32.00
CA ARG A 339 2.68 7.90 31.52
C ARG A 339 3.75 7.31 32.44
N ILE A 340 3.49 7.26 33.75
CA ILE A 340 4.44 6.76 34.74
C ILE A 340 4.27 5.25 34.93
N GLU A 341 3.03 4.77 35.12
CA GLU A 341 2.74 3.40 35.48
C GLU A 341 2.70 2.44 34.30
N ARG A 342 2.35 2.94 33.11
CA ARG A 342 2.11 2.15 31.89
C ARG A 342 2.72 2.83 30.65
N PRO A 343 4.03 3.15 30.63
CA PRO A 343 4.66 3.99 29.61
C PRO A 343 4.55 3.42 28.19
N ASP A 344 4.46 2.11 28.03
CA ASP A 344 4.32 1.43 26.72
C ASP A 344 2.86 1.32 26.25
N GLY A 345 1.92 1.79 27.06
CA GLY A 345 0.51 1.72 26.71
C GLY A 345 0.21 2.62 25.50
N GLN A 346 -0.60 2.08 24.58
CA GLN A 346 -0.97 2.80 23.38
C GLN A 346 -2.12 3.77 23.63
N THR A 347 -2.08 4.91 22.98
CA THR A 347 -3.15 5.89 22.94
C THR A 347 -3.65 6.10 21.53
N MET A 348 -4.89 6.53 21.40
CA MET A 348 -5.47 7.07 20.19
C MET A 348 -5.75 8.55 20.45
N HIS A 349 -5.07 9.44 19.75
CA HIS A 349 -5.25 10.89 19.90
C HIS A 349 -6.02 11.42 18.69
N HIS A 350 -7.25 11.91 18.96
CA HIS A 350 -8.25 12.25 17.96
C HIS A 350 -8.10 13.71 17.52
N TYR A 351 -7.14 14.00 16.64
CA TYR A 351 -6.86 15.35 16.15
C TYR A 351 -7.19 15.54 14.68
N ILE A 352 -7.27 14.45 13.91
CA ILE A 352 -7.52 14.52 12.47
C ILE A 352 -9.00 14.76 12.24
N ARG A 353 -9.33 15.75 11.43
CA ARG A 353 -10.71 16.10 11.11
C ARG A 353 -11.16 15.44 9.82
N GLU A 354 -12.40 15.02 9.81
CA GLU A 354 -12.99 14.37 8.63
C GLU A 354 -13.05 15.30 7.40
N ASP A 355 -13.17 16.62 7.59
CA ASP A 355 -13.09 17.58 6.48
C ASP A 355 -11.69 17.64 5.85
N TRP A 356 -10.63 17.43 6.63
CA TRP A 356 -9.27 17.31 6.10
C TRP A 356 -9.12 16.04 5.25
N ASN A 357 -9.68 14.94 5.71
CA ASN A 357 -9.70 13.67 4.96
C ASN A 357 -10.44 13.85 3.63
N ARG A 358 -11.60 14.51 3.63
CA ARG A 358 -12.35 14.79 2.41
C ARG A 358 -11.57 15.67 1.44
N ARG A 359 -10.90 16.71 1.92
CA ARG A 359 -10.05 17.57 1.07
C ARG A 359 -8.87 16.79 0.49
N ALA A 360 -8.17 16.01 1.31
CA ALA A 360 -7.03 15.21 0.87
C ALA A 360 -7.45 14.18 -0.20
N ILE A 361 -8.49 13.39 0.08
CA ILE A 361 -8.93 12.34 -0.84
C ILE A 361 -9.56 12.88 -2.11
N SER A 362 -10.04 14.12 -2.14
CA SER A 362 -10.60 14.73 -3.34
C SER A 362 -9.53 15.21 -4.32
N ARG A 363 -8.27 15.37 -3.89
CA ARG A 363 -7.18 15.82 -4.77
C ARG A 363 -6.69 14.68 -5.66
N PRO A 364 -6.47 14.91 -6.96
CA PRO A 364 -5.84 13.92 -7.84
C PRO A 364 -4.51 13.42 -7.29
N HIS A 365 -4.16 12.17 -7.56
CA HIS A 365 -2.87 11.56 -7.22
C HIS A 365 -2.55 11.38 -5.72
N VAL A 366 -3.47 11.68 -4.81
CA VAL A 366 -3.35 11.29 -3.40
C VAL A 366 -3.70 9.80 -3.29
N MET A 367 -2.75 8.98 -2.88
CA MET A 367 -2.95 7.55 -2.64
C MET A 367 -3.65 7.31 -1.31
N VAL A 368 -4.11 6.10 -1.10
CA VAL A 368 -4.67 5.66 0.18
C VAL A 368 -3.78 4.57 0.76
N ALA A 369 -3.38 4.74 2.01
CA ALA A 369 -2.70 3.74 2.80
C ALA A 369 -3.41 3.57 4.14
N SER A 370 -3.05 2.55 4.91
CA SER A 370 -3.74 2.30 6.18
C SER A 370 -3.09 2.95 7.39
N ASP A 371 -1.77 3.06 7.41
CA ASP A 371 -1.00 3.37 8.62
C ASP A 371 -1.40 2.43 9.77
N ALA A 372 -1.56 1.14 9.45
CA ALA A 372 -1.98 0.12 10.42
C ALA A 372 -0.89 -0.11 11.47
N MET A 373 -1.29 -0.08 12.74
CA MET A 373 -0.37 -0.28 13.85
C MET A 373 0.05 -1.75 14.02
N PRO A 374 1.22 -2.02 14.62
CA PRO A 374 1.67 -3.38 14.91
C PRO A 374 0.65 -4.16 15.72
N LEU A 375 0.28 -5.35 15.23
CA LEU A 375 -0.71 -6.22 15.86
C LEU A 375 -0.17 -7.65 15.96
N ALA A 376 0.31 -8.04 17.15
CA ALA A 376 0.80 -9.38 17.40
C ALA A 376 -0.35 -10.40 17.60
N ASN A 377 -1.45 -9.95 18.20
CA ASN A 377 -2.67 -10.71 18.45
C ASN A 377 -3.84 -9.74 18.70
N TYR A 378 -5.04 -10.25 18.93
CA TYR A 378 -6.26 -9.46 19.16
C TYR A 378 -6.55 -9.15 20.64
N GLU A 379 -5.58 -9.34 21.54
CA GLU A 379 -5.76 -9.09 22.98
C GLU A 379 -5.71 -7.59 23.33
N ARG A 380 -4.98 -6.81 22.54
CA ARG A 380 -4.87 -5.35 22.73
C ARG A 380 -5.52 -4.63 21.56
N LYS A 381 -6.37 -3.65 21.87
CA LYS A 381 -6.95 -2.79 20.85
C LYS A 381 -5.89 -1.87 20.24
N VAL A 382 -6.04 -1.61 18.96
CA VAL A 382 -5.29 -0.63 18.18
C VAL A 382 -6.27 0.22 17.37
N VAL A 383 -5.80 1.22 16.64
CA VAL A 383 -6.62 1.94 15.67
C VAL A 383 -7.19 0.98 14.62
N PRO A 384 -8.41 1.22 14.09
CA PRO A 384 -9.10 0.30 13.19
C PRO A 384 -8.52 0.25 11.76
N ASN A 385 -7.45 0.97 11.50
CA ASN A 385 -6.89 1.25 10.19
C ASN A 385 -6.62 -0.01 9.36
N GLY A 386 -6.08 -1.08 9.96
CA GLY A 386 -5.78 -2.33 9.26
C GLY A 386 -7.01 -3.16 8.87
N ALA A 387 -8.19 -2.88 9.44
CA ALA A 387 -9.39 -3.69 9.23
C ALA A 387 -10.48 -3.02 8.38
N GLY A 388 -10.28 -1.81 7.92
CA GLY A 388 -11.37 -1.11 7.24
C GLY A 388 -10.98 0.14 6.45
N THR A 389 -9.73 0.34 6.11
CA THR A 389 -9.30 1.52 5.33
C THR A 389 -9.84 1.49 3.92
N SER A 390 -9.65 0.40 3.18
CA SER A 390 -10.11 0.28 1.80
C SER A 390 -11.63 0.28 1.70
N THR A 391 -12.29 -0.48 2.57
CA THR A 391 -13.75 -0.55 2.59
C THR A 391 -14.41 0.72 3.11
N ARG A 392 -13.74 1.52 3.95
CA ARG A 392 -14.19 2.88 4.30
C ARG A 392 -14.17 3.80 3.09
N VAL A 393 -13.11 3.75 2.28
CA VAL A 393 -13.03 4.54 1.03
C VAL A 393 -14.17 4.17 0.10
N LEU A 394 -14.38 2.88 -0.17
CA LEU A 394 -15.42 2.40 -1.08
C LEU A 394 -16.83 2.66 -0.55
N GLY A 395 -17.05 2.47 0.74
CA GLY A 395 -18.37 2.68 1.37
C GLY A 395 -18.68 4.16 1.56
N GLN A 396 -17.85 4.87 2.31
CA GLN A 396 -18.13 6.25 2.70
C GLN A 396 -17.88 7.23 1.54
N TYR A 397 -16.65 7.29 0.99
CA TYR A 397 -16.32 8.36 0.05
C TYR A 397 -16.82 8.11 -1.37
N VAL A 398 -17.03 6.85 -1.78
CA VAL A 398 -17.62 6.53 -3.09
C VAL A 398 -19.14 6.44 -3.00
N ARG A 399 -19.67 5.47 -2.23
CA ARG A 399 -21.12 5.17 -2.26
C ARG A 399 -21.97 6.23 -1.56
N GLU A 400 -21.59 6.64 -0.34
CA GLU A 400 -22.41 7.50 0.51
C GLU A 400 -22.20 8.99 0.18
N GLU A 401 -20.94 9.45 0.16
CA GLU A 401 -20.62 10.86 -0.05
C GLU A 401 -20.42 11.24 -1.52
N ARG A 402 -20.14 10.28 -2.40
CA ARG A 402 -19.91 10.49 -3.85
C ARG A 402 -18.80 11.49 -4.16
N LEU A 403 -17.77 11.51 -3.34
CA LEU A 403 -16.57 12.35 -3.53
C LEU A 403 -15.66 11.81 -4.62
N LEU A 404 -15.67 10.49 -4.81
CA LEU A 404 -14.87 9.80 -5.81
C LEU A 404 -15.78 8.94 -6.69
N THR A 405 -15.37 8.75 -7.94
CA THR A 405 -15.87 7.63 -8.73
C THR A 405 -15.31 6.32 -8.22
N LEU A 406 -15.95 5.20 -8.51
CA LEU A 406 -15.46 3.89 -8.10
C LEU A 406 -14.09 3.58 -8.74
N SER A 407 -13.90 3.94 -10.01
CA SER A 407 -12.62 3.78 -10.71
C SER A 407 -11.50 4.63 -10.08
N ASP A 408 -11.79 5.89 -9.69
CA ASP A 408 -10.81 6.75 -8.99
C ASP A 408 -10.40 6.16 -7.64
N ALA A 409 -11.35 5.62 -6.87
CA ALA A 409 -11.06 4.99 -5.59
C ALA A 409 -10.18 3.73 -5.76
N ILE A 410 -10.52 2.87 -6.73
CA ILE A 410 -9.72 1.68 -7.06
C ILE A 410 -8.31 2.10 -7.51
N ALA A 411 -8.17 3.16 -8.33
CA ALA A 411 -6.85 3.65 -8.74
C ALA A 411 -5.98 4.05 -7.54
N ARG A 412 -6.54 4.75 -6.54
CA ARG A 412 -5.83 5.19 -5.33
C ARG A 412 -5.43 4.05 -4.41
N LEU A 413 -6.21 2.97 -4.43
CA LEU A 413 -5.97 1.77 -3.62
C LEU A 413 -5.07 0.74 -4.31
N SER A 414 -4.89 0.80 -5.63
CA SER A 414 -4.19 -0.24 -6.40
C SER A 414 -3.19 0.31 -7.42
N LEU A 415 -3.66 1.00 -8.48
CA LEU A 415 -2.84 1.42 -9.60
C LEU A 415 -1.78 2.46 -9.21
N LEU A 416 -2.14 3.53 -8.51
CA LEU A 416 -1.20 4.58 -8.12
C LEU A 416 -0.09 4.05 -7.20
N PRO A 417 -0.38 3.23 -6.16
CA PRO A 417 0.64 2.53 -5.40
C PRO A 417 1.55 1.66 -6.27
N ALA A 418 1.00 0.86 -7.20
CA ALA A 418 1.80 0.05 -8.13
C ALA A 418 2.73 0.92 -8.98
N GLN A 419 2.21 1.97 -9.61
CA GLN A 419 2.97 2.92 -10.43
C GLN A 419 4.09 3.62 -9.64
N ARG A 420 3.87 3.90 -8.35
CA ARG A 420 4.92 4.44 -7.49
C ARG A 420 6.09 3.48 -7.33
N MET A 421 5.81 2.17 -7.28
CA MET A 421 6.80 1.13 -6.99
C MET A 421 7.46 0.54 -8.24
N GLU A 422 6.81 0.54 -9.40
CA GLU A 422 7.24 -0.19 -10.60
C GLU A 422 8.55 0.32 -11.23
N ALA A 423 8.94 1.56 -10.94
CA ALA A 423 10.18 2.15 -11.45
C ALA A 423 11.45 1.49 -10.88
N PHE A 424 11.38 0.91 -9.67
CA PHE A 424 12.52 0.35 -8.95
C PHE A 424 12.29 -1.05 -8.38
N ALA A 425 11.08 -1.60 -8.56
CA ALA A 425 10.72 -2.97 -8.21
C ALA A 425 9.85 -3.57 -9.31
N SER A 426 10.47 -4.34 -10.21
CA SER A 426 9.86 -4.86 -11.46
C SER A 426 8.58 -5.65 -11.22
N ALA A 427 8.46 -6.33 -10.05
CA ALA A 427 7.27 -7.08 -9.67
C ALA A 427 5.98 -6.22 -9.62
N PHE A 428 6.10 -4.89 -9.47
CA PHE A 428 4.92 -4.01 -9.44
C PHE A 428 4.38 -3.64 -10.82
N ARG A 429 5.11 -3.94 -11.91
CA ARG A 429 4.65 -3.69 -13.29
C ARG A 429 3.41 -4.50 -13.64
N ASP A 430 3.25 -5.67 -13.02
CA ASP A 430 2.13 -6.58 -13.26
C ASP A 430 1.04 -6.48 -12.17
N LYS A 431 1.19 -5.60 -11.18
CA LYS A 431 0.24 -5.41 -10.06
C LYS A 431 -0.62 -4.16 -10.23
N GLY A 432 -1.74 -4.12 -9.50
CA GLY A 432 -2.63 -2.95 -9.48
C GLY A 432 -3.44 -2.73 -10.76
N ARG A 433 -3.52 -3.73 -11.65
CA ARG A 433 -4.21 -3.67 -12.96
C ARG A 433 -4.89 -4.99 -13.32
N ILE A 434 -5.88 -4.94 -14.22
CA ILE A 434 -6.52 -6.12 -14.80
C ILE A 434 -6.26 -6.11 -16.31
N GLN A 435 -5.15 -6.74 -16.70
CA GLN A 435 -4.72 -6.87 -18.09
C GLN A 435 -4.17 -8.26 -18.33
N VAL A 436 -4.15 -8.72 -19.58
CA VAL A 436 -3.53 -10.00 -19.93
C VAL A 436 -2.04 -9.91 -19.62
N GLY A 437 -1.55 -10.85 -18.84
CA GLY A 437 -0.17 -10.90 -18.32
C GLY A 437 -0.01 -10.35 -16.90
N ALA A 438 -0.95 -9.56 -16.40
CA ALA A 438 -0.93 -9.05 -15.02
C ALA A 438 -1.11 -10.18 -13.99
N ASP A 439 -0.67 -9.92 -12.77
CA ASP A 439 -0.89 -10.82 -11.64
C ASP A 439 -2.38 -10.96 -11.34
N ALA A 440 -2.82 -12.16 -11.01
CA ALA A 440 -4.19 -12.40 -10.58
C ALA A 440 -4.36 -12.08 -9.09
N ASP A 441 -3.93 -10.87 -8.69
CA ASP A 441 -4.26 -10.25 -7.42
C ASP A 441 -5.56 -9.47 -7.62
N LEU A 442 -6.66 -10.01 -7.10
CA LEU A 442 -8.01 -9.51 -7.42
C LEU A 442 -8.87 -9.37 -6.17
N VAL A 443 -9.76 -8.40 -6.19
CA VAL A 443 -10.81 -8.21 -5.18
C VAL A 443 -12.18 -8.22 -5.85
N LEU A 444 -13.09 -9.03 -5.30
CA LEU A 444 -14.48 -9.09 -5.75
C LEU A 444 -15.37 -8.60 -4.60
N PHE A 445 -16.17 -7.56 -4.83
CA PHE A 445 -17.00 -6.96 -3.79
C PHE A 445 -18.35 -6.49 -4.32
N ASP A 446 -19.35 -6.48 -3.44
CA ASP A 446 -20.65 -5.89 -3.69
C ASP A 446 -20.59 -4.37 -3.43
N ALA A 447 -20.59 -3.58 -4.49
CA ALA A 447 -20.49 -2.12 -4.41
C ALA A 447 -21.68 -1.46 -3.66
N ALA A 448 -22.81 -2.14 -3.58
CA ALA A 448 -23.97 -1.64 -2.83
C ALA A 448 -23.86 -1.90 -1.31
N ARG A 449 -23.03 -2.87 -0.89
CA ARG A 449 -22.91 -3.33 0.50
C ARG A 449 -21.56 -3.06 1.14
N VAL A 450 -20.51 -2.88 0.33
CA VAL A 450 -19.13 -2.70 0.83
C VAL A 450 -19.05 -1.56 1.84
N ALA A 451 -18.55 -1.86 3.04
CA ALA A 451 -18.40 -0.89 4.13
C ALA A 451 -17.42 -1.37 5.19
N ALA A 452 -16.66 -0.45 5.77
CA ALA A 452 -15.92 -0.71 7.00
C ALA A 452 -16.91 -0.97 8.15
N ARG A 453 -16.62 -2.00 8.95
CA ARG A 453 -17.33 -2.29 10.20
C ARG A 453 -16.45 -2.07 11.42
N ALA A 454 -15.14 -2.00 11.19
CA ALA A 454 -14.18 -1.65 12.22
C ALA A 454 -14.44 -0.22 12.73
N SER A 455 -14.26 -0.02 14.02
CA SER A 455 -14.37 1.26 14.73
C SER A 455 -13.34 1.32 15.84
N TYR A 456 -13.18 2.47 16.48
CA TYR A 456 -12.26 2.61 17.62
C TYR A 456 -12.68 1.72 18.82
N GLU A 457 -13.97 1.43 18.98
CA GLU A 457 -14.49 0.51 20.01
C GLU A 457 -14.31 -0.95 19.61
N SER A 458 -14.42 -1.25 18.32
CA SER A 458 -14.37 -2.62 17.76
C SER A 458 -13.43 -2.68 16.56
N PRO A 459 -12.09 -2.55 16.75
CA PRO A 459 -11.14 -2.31 15.67
C PRO A 459 -10.85 -3.52 14.78
N PHE A 460 -11.32 -4.71 15.14
CA PHE A 460 -11.01 -5.96 14.45
C PHE A 460 -12.18 -6.57 13.67
N LEU A 461 -13.29 -5.84 13.55
CA LEU A 461 -14.44 -6.35 12.80
C LEU A 461 -14.11 -6.42 11.31
N ALA A 462 -14.30 -7.59 10.72
CA ALA A 462 -14.19 -7.77 9.29
C ALA A 462 -15.20 -6.89 8.54
N PRO A 463 -14.84 -6.32 7.38
CA PRO A 463 -15.71 -5.46 6.60
C PRO A 463 -16.95 -6.19 6.07
N ALA A 464 -17.92 -5.44 5.59
CA ALA A 464 -19.07 -5.97 4.85
C ALA A 464 -18.83 -5.89 3.35
N GLY A 465 -19.43 -6.80 2.58
CA GLY A 465 -19.50 -6.75 1.12
C GLY A 465 -18.21 -7.11 0.39
N MET A 466 -17.13 -7.51 1.08
CA MET A 466 -15.97 -8.17 0.48
C MET A 466 -16.29 -9.66 0.33
N GLU A 467 -16.42 -10.14 -0.90
CA GLU A 467 -16.84 -11.51 -1.17
C GLU A 467 -15.63 -12.44 -1.46
N TYR A 468 -14.71 -11.99 -2.33
CA TYR A 468 -13.50 -12.76 -2.62
C TYR A 468 -12.27 -11.86 -2.67
N VAL A 469 -11.13 -12.38 -2.21
CA VAL A 469 -9.79 -11.82 -2.45
C VAL A 469 -8.90 -12.92 -2.98
N LEU A 470 -8.23 -12.66 -4.09
CA LEU A 470 -7.27 -13.56 -4.70
C LEU A 470 -5.86 -12.94 -4.56
N VAL A 471 -4.91 -13.76 -4.12
CA VAL A 471 -3.48 -13.42 -4.05
C VAL A 471 -2.73 -14.41 -4.94
N GLY A 472 -2.05 -13.90 -5.97
CA GLY A 472 -1.35 -14.74 -6.93
C GLY A 472 -2.25 -15.81 -7.56
N GLY A 473 -3.52 -15.51 -7.85
CA GLY A 473 -4.51 -16.43 -8.41
C GLY A 473 -5.13 -17.42 -7.41
N THR A 474 -4.68 -17.42 -6.15
CA THR A 474 -5.23 -18.27 -5.08
C THR A 474 -6.35 -17.56 -4.36
N VAL A 475 -7.48 -18.25 -4.16
CA VAL A 475 -8.64 -17.70 -3.44
C VAL A 475 -8.32 -17.66 -1.94
N SER A 476 -7.85 -16.51 -1.47
CA SER A 476 -7.43 -16.29 -0.07
C SER A 476 -8.59 -15.86 0.84
N VAL A 477 -9.63 -15.21 0.28
CA VAL A 477 -10.89 -14.91 0.96
C VAL A 477 -12.04 -15.41 0.11
N ARG A 478 -13.02 -16.06 0.77
CA ARG A 478 -14.26 -16.55 0.16
C ARG A 478 -15.44 -16.21 1.07
N ASP A 479 -16.50 -15.65 0.50
CA ASP A 479 -17.71 -15.24 1.23
C ASP A 479 -17.39 -14.37 2.47
N GLY A 480 -16.40 -13.46 2.32
CA GLY A 480 -15.94 -12.55 3.37
C GLY A 480 -15.15 -13.19 4.51
N ALA A 481 -14.74 -14.46 4.38
CA ALA A 481 -13.96 -15.18 5.37
C ALA A 481 -12.64 -15.71 4.80
N LEU A 482 -11.63 -15.86 5.66
CA LEU A 482 -10.35 -16.45 5.27
C LEU A 482 -10.56 -17.87 4.75
N SER A 483 -10.02 -18.16 3.57
CA SER A 483 -10.05 -19.48 2.94
C SER A 483 -8.93 -20.38 3.47
N ASP A 484 -9.17 -21.69 3.50
CA ASP A 484 -8.15 -22.70 3.82
C ASP A 484 -7.03 -22.77 2.75
N GLU A 485 -7.25 -22.18 1.56
CA GLU A 485 -6.27 -22.09 0.49
C GLU A 485 -5.32 -20.89 0.66
N ALA A 486 -5.58 -19.95 1.59
CA ALA A 486 -4.78 -18.75 1.77
C ALA A 486 -3.31 -19.07 2.10
N GLY A 487 -2.39 -18.23 1.59
CA GLY A 487 -0.95 -18.43 1.84
C GLY A 487 -0.09 -18.37 0.56
N ALA A 488 -0.57 -17.70 -0.49
CA ALA A 488 0.16 -17.53 -1.75
C ALA A 488 1.01 -16.24 -1.82
N GLY A 489 1.11 -15.51 -0.72
CA GLY A 489 1.92 -14.30 -0.67
C GLY A 489 3.41 -14.56 -0.85
N ILE A 490 4.10 -13.63 -1.48
CA ILE A 490 5.56 -13.67 -1.68
C ILE A 490 6.22 -12.40 -1.16
N LYS A 491 7.50 -12.50 -0.82
CA LYS A 491 8.32 -11.34 -0.49
C LYS A 491 8.68 -10.57 -1.75
N LEU A 492 8.40 -9.26 -1.75
CA LEU A 492 8.77 -8.34 -2.82
C LEU A 492 10.07 -7.63 -2.44
N ILE A 493 10.94 -7.45 -3.42
CA ILE A 493 12.25 -6.80 -3.28
C ILE A 493 12.45 -5.80 -4.43
N ASN A 494 13.41 -4.90 -4.28
CA ASN A 494 13.81 -4.01 -5.37
C ASN A 494 14.50 -4.80 -6.51
N SER A 495 14.65 -4.16 -7.67
CA SER A 495 15.29 -4.72 -8.86
C SER A 495 16.75 -4.30 -9.03
N LEU A 496 17.45 -3.88 -7.98
CA LEU A 496 18.85 -3.42 -8.05
C LEU A 496 19.85 -4.53 -8.39
N GLY A 497 19.45 -5.78 -8.44
CA GLY A 497 20.27 -6.94 -8.77
C GLY A 497 19.82 -7.70 -10.02
N ASP A 498 18.88 -7.15 -10.79
CA ASP A 498 18.30 -7.81 -11.97
C ASP A 498 19.07 -7.51 -13.29
N ASP A 499 20.22 -6.79 -13.24
CA ASP A 499 21.08 -6.46 -14.40
C ASP A 499 22.18 -7.50 -14.66
#